data_f3b77f978cb0358fb9f19b71fcd57844
#
_entry.id   f3b77f978cb0358fb9f19b71fcd57844
#
_cell.length_a   1.000
_cell.length_b   1.000
_cell.length_c   1.000
_cell.angle_alpha   90.00
_cell.angle_beta   90.00
_cell.angle_gamma   90.00
#
_symmetry.space_group_name_H-M   'P 1'
#
loop_
_entity.id
_entity.type
_entity.pdbx_description
1 polymer ?
#
loop_
_entity_poly.entity_id
_entity_poly.type
_entity_poly.pdbx_seq_one_letter_code
_entity_poly.pdbx_strand_id
1 'polypeptide(L)'
;MDENKALWKKCVEFHGHECGGLTIGYKASLYAIELLKLGLGGGGNAGCLSADEEIVCISENDACGVDAIQVILGCSIGKGNLLFHMRGKQAFTFFDRKNGKSLRLVLKPKPEGMTRQESFAYYQSCAPEDMFRVMEAKLHLPEAARIFDSYPCDCCGESTGANWIRLAGGKKLCLDCYEAYDRFDV
;
A
#
# COMPACT_ATOMS: atom_id res chain seq x y z
N MET A 1 -13.19 10.34 -23.68
CA MET A 1 -12.30 9.19 -23.42
C MET A 1 -12.79 8.61 -22.11
N ASP A 2 -13.01 7.32 -22.03
CA ASP A 2 -13.49 6.66 -20.82
C ASP A 2 -12.46 6.88 -19.71
N GLU A 3 -12.85 7.51 -18.61
CA GLU A 3 -11.99 7.89 -17.48
C GLU A 3 -11.25 6.67 -16.92
N ASN A 4 -11.91 5.53 -16.88
CA ASN A 4 -11.32 4.27 -16.44
C ASN A 4 -10.17 3.80 -17.35
N LYS A 5 -10.27 4.02 -18.68
CA LYS A 5 -9.18 3.68 -19.60
C LYS A 5 -7.97 4.59 -19.42
N ALA A 6 -8.20 5.87 -19.11
CA ALA A 6 -7.11 6.80 -18.83
C ALA A 6 -6.38 6.44 -17.52
N LEU A 7 -7.10 6.04 -16.48
CA LEU A 7 -6.52 5.57 -15.21
C LEU A 7 -5.72 4.27 -15.39
N TRP A 8 -6.29 3.31 -16.12
CA TRP A 8 -5.56 2.06 -16.43
C TRP A 8 -4.24 2.35 -17.16
N LYS A 9 -4.28 3.21 -18.17
CA LYS A 9 -3.08 3.59 -18.91
C LYS A 9 -1.99 4.18 -17.99
N LYS A 10 -2.36 5.06 -17.06
CA LYS A 10 -1.42 5.60 -16.05
C LYS A 10 -0.81 4.52 -15.18
N CYS A 11 -1.60 3.52 -14.75
CA CYS A 11 -1.09 2.40 -13.97
C CYS A 11 -0.08 1.57 -14.78
N VAL A 12 -0.37 1.32 -16.06
CA VAL A 12 0.53 0.59 -16.96
C VAL A 12 1.82 1.36 -17.23
N GLU A 13 1.73 2.67 -17.45
CA GLU A 13 2.89 3.55 -17.64
C GLU A 13 3.78 3.57 -16.39
N PHE A 14 3.20 3.62 -15.19
CA PHE A 14 3.93 3.58 -13.92
C PHE A 14 4.59 2.22 -13.69
N HIS A 15 3.85 1.13 -13.91
CA HIS A 15 4.31 -0.24 -13.65
C HIS A 15 5.22 -0.81 -14.76
N GLY A 16 5.15 -0.23 -15.97
CA GLY A 16 5.97 -0.61 -17.13
C GLY A 16 5.37 -1.70 -18.02
N HIS A 17 4.33 -2.41 -17.61
CA HIS A 17 3.66 -3.41 -18.43
C HIS A 17 2.24 -3.76 -17.92
N GLU A 18 1.47 -4.46 -18.73
CA GLU A 18 0.17 -5.00 -18.34
C GLU A 18 0.31 -6.39 -17.72
N CYS A 19 -0.34 -6.64 -16.58
CA CYS A 19 -0.39 -7.95 -15.96
C CYS A 19 -1.61 -8.12 -15.04
N GLY A 20 -1.90 -9.38 -14.70
CA GLY A 20 -3.01 -9.71 -13.79
C GLY A 20 -2.84 -9.13 -12.40
N GLY A 21 -1.60 -9.07 -11.88
CA GLY A 21 -1.32 -8.47 -10.57
C GLY A 21 -1.64 -6.97 -10.55
N LEU A 22 -1.23 -6.22 -11.59
CA LEU A 22 -1.57 -4.81 -11.73
C LEU A 22 -3.09 -4.62 -11.81
N THR A 23 -3.79 -5.48 -12.57
CA THR A 23 -5.26 -5.45 -12.67
C THR A 23 -5.94 -5.65 -11.32
N ILE A 24 -5.42 -6.54 -10.48
CA ILE A 24 -5.96 -6.78 -9.14
C ILE A 24 -5.92 -5.49 -8.31
N GLY A 25 -4.77 -4.81 -8.25
CA GLY A 25 -4.65 -3.55 -7.52
C GLY A 25 -5.50 -2.42 -8.11
N TYR A 26 -5.57 -2.35 -9.44
CA TYR A 26 -6.43 -1.40 -10.15
C TYR A 26 -7.90 -1.57 -9.75
N LYS A 27 -8.43 -2.80 -9.85
CA LYS A 27 -9.81 -3.12 -9.47
C LYS A 27 -10.06 -2.93 -7.97
N ALA A 28 -9.09 -3.28 -7.12
CA ALA A 28 -9.18 -3.05 -5.67
C ALA A 28 -9.29 -1.55 -5.35
N SER A 29 -8.52 -0.71 -6.02
CA SER A 29 -8.55 0.75 -5.83
C SER A 29 -9.89 1.35 -6.23
N LEU A 30 -10.42 0.99 -7.40
CA LEU A 30 -11.73 1.46 -7.86
C LEU A 30 -12.84 1.01 -6.92
N TYR A 31 -12.78 -0.23 -6.45
CA TYR A 31 -13.79 -0.77 -5.54
C TYR A 31 -13.72 -0.12 -4.14
N ALA A 32 -12.52 0.18 -3.67
CA ALA A 32 -12.36 0.94 -2.43
C ALA A 32 -12.92 2.37 -2.54
N ILE A 33 -12.72 3.06 -3.68
CA ILE A 33 -13.32 4.38 -3.96
C ILE A 33 -14.84 4.32 -3.85
N GLU A 34 -15.45 3.33 -4.49
CA GLU A 34 -16.89 3.14 -4.49
C GLU A 34 -17.44 2.87 -3.07
N LEU A 35 -16.88 1.85 -2.39
CA LEU A 35 -17.39 1.39 -1.10
C LEU A 35 -17.19 2.42 0.03
N LEU A 36 -16.06 3.10 0.06
CA LEU A 36 -15.77 4.16 1.03
C LEU A 36 -16.44 5.48 0.64
N LYS A 37 -17.00 5.57 -0.58
CA LYS A 37 -17.58 6.81 -1.15
C LYS A 37 -16.56 7.94 -1.12
N LEU A 38 -15.33 7.64 -1.55
CA LEU A 38 -14.28 8.64 -1.66
C LEU A 38 -14.65 9.61 -2.77
N GLY A 39 -14.85 10.87 -2.43
CA GLY A 39 -15.05 11.90 -3.44
C GLY A 39 -13.79 11.97 -4.31
N LEU A 40 -13.98 11.93 -5.63
CA LEU A 40 -12.91 12.30 -6.56
C LEU A 40 -12.61 13.77 -6.27
N GLY A 41 -11.56 14.01 -5.48
CA GLY A 41 -11.20 15.33 -5.01
C GLY A 41 -11.08 16.30 -6.19
N GLY A 42 -11.71 17.47 -6.06
CA GLY A 42 -11.85 18.50 -7.09
C GLY A 42 -10.56 19.21 -7.52
N GLY A 43 -9.47 18.50 -7.58
CA GLY A 43 -8.19 18.96 -8.13
C GLY A 43 -7.85 18.18 -9.38
N GLY A 44 -8.42 18.55 -10.51
CA GLY A 44 -8.01 18.45 -11.92
C GLY A 44 -7.11 17.31 -12.44
N ASN A 45 -6.65 16.38 -11.63
CA ASN A 45 -5.89 15.20 -12.06
C ASN A 45 -6.64 13.94 -11.67
N ALA A 46 -7.38 13.34 -12.59
CA ALA A 46 -7.87 11.99 -12.46
C ALA A 46 -6.74 11.06 -12.05
N GLY A 47 -6.82 10.44 -10.87
CA GLY A 47 -5.90 9.42 -10.44
C GLY A 47 -4.96 9.73 -9.27
N CYS A 48 -5.23 10.75 -8.45
CA CYS A 48 -4.58 10.86 -7.14
C CYS A 48 -5.59 11.42 -6.13
N LEU A 49 -6.19 10.55 -5.32
CA LEU A 49 -7.21 10.94 -4.36
C LEU A 49 -6.62 11.51 -3.07
N SER A 50 -5.44 11.03 -2.67
CA SER A 50 -4.76 11.46 -1.45
C SER A 50 -3.63 12.40 -1.79
N ALA A 51 -3.79 13.68 -1.49
CA ALA A 51 -2.72 14.65 -1.64
C ALA A 51 -1.60 14.40 -0.63
N ASP A 52 -1.98 14.02 0.59
CA ASP A 52 -1.09 13.65 1.68
C ASP A 52 -1.53 12.27 2.26
N GLU A 53 -1.95 12.19 3.51
CA GLU A 53 -2.29 10.93 4.19
C GLU A 53 -3.81 10.74 4.39
N GLU A 54 -4.67 11.40 3.61
CA GLU A 54 -6.13 11.32 3.79
C GLU A 54 -6.65 9.89 3.59
N ILE A 55 -6.06 9.18 2.62
CA ILE A 55 -6.33 7.76 2.37
C ILE A 55 -5.08 6.98 2.75
N VAL A 56 -5.26 5.92 3.53
CA VAL A 56 -4.18 5.00 3.91
C VAL A 56 -4.47 3.62 3.37
N CYS A 57 -3.47 2.98 2.77
CA CYS A 57 -3.51 1.58 2.38
C CYS A 57 -2.50 0.77 3.18
N ILE A 58 -2.96 -0.34 3.78
CA ILE A 58 -2.08 -1.38 4.32
C ILE A 58 -2.17 -2.59 3.41
N SER A 59 -1.08 -2.90 2.69
CA SER A 59 -0.98 -4.07 1.82
C SER A 59 -0.46 -5.28 2.59
N GLU A 60 -1.06 -6.45 2.36
CA GLU A 60 -0.58 -7.72 2.92
C GLU A 60 0.38 -8.46 1.96
N ASN A 61 0.78 -7.81 0.88
CA ASN A 61 1.75 -8.27 -0.13
C ASN A 61 2.49 -7.08 -0.75
N ASP A 62 3.56 -7.37 -1.47
CA ASP A 62 4.41 -6.44 -2.23
C ASP A 62 4.35 -6.70 -3.76
N ALA A 63 3.23 -7.27 -4.23
CA ALA A 63 3.05 -7.61 -5.64
C ALA A 63 2.63 -6.41 -6.49
N CYS A 64 2.61 -6.59 -7.81
CA CYS A 64 2.32 -5.58 -8.84
C CYS A 64 1.10 -4.68 -8.57
N GLY A 65 0.08 -5.22 -7.86
CA GLY A 65 -1.15 -4.47 -7.54
C GLY A 65 -0.91 -3.22 -6.68
N VAL A 66 0.17 -3.21 -5.90
CA VAL A 66 0.55 -2.06 -5.07
C VAL A 66 0.82 -0.82 -5.92
N ASP A 67 1.36 -0.98 -7.13
CA ASP A 67 1.63 0.13 -8.03
C ASP A 67 0.36 0.82 -8.52
N ALA A 68 -0.69 0.06 -8.80
CA ALA A 68 -1.99 0.64 -9.16
C ALA A 68 -2.62 1.40 -7.97
N ILE A 69 -2.44 0.91 -6.75
CA ILE A 69 -2.90 1.60 -5.52
C ILE A 69 -2.19 2.95 -5.38
N GLN A 70 -0.88 3.00 -5.63
CA GLN A 70 -0.11 4.26 -5.60
C GLN A 70 -0.66 5.27 -6.61
N VAL A 71 -0.88 4.83 -7.85
CA VAL A 71 -1.32 5.70 -8.95
C VAL A 71 -2.75 6.22 -8.73
N ILE A 72 -3.67 5.36 -8.30
CA ILE A 72 -5.10 5.70 -8.23
C ILE A 72 -5.43 6.41 -6.92
N LEU A 73 -5.00 5.86 -5.79
CA LEU A 73 -5.35 6.38 -4.47
C LEU A 73 -4.35 7.42 -3.96
N GLY A 74 -3.19 7.52 -4.59
CA GLY A 74 -2.12 8.40 -4.11
C GLY A 74 -1.47 7.90 -2.82
N CYS A 75 -1.64 6.62 -2.47
CA CYS A 75 -0.94 6.03 -1.35
C CYS A 75 0.50 5.73 -1.74
N SER A 76 1.48 6.26 -1.04
CA SER A 76 2.90 6.02 -1.33
C SER A 76 3.72 5.82 -0.06
N ILE A 77 4.84 5.11 -0.20
CA ILE A 77 5.77 4.89 0.92
C ILE A 77 6.32 6.22 1.45
N GLY A 78 6.70 7.13 0.54
CA GLY A 78 7.29 8.42 0.90
C GLY A 78 6.36 9.37 1.65
N LYS A 79 5.05 9.26 1.46
CA LYS A 79 4.04 9.98 2.25
C LYS A 79 3.68 9.30 3.57
N GLY A 80 4.07 8.04 3.76
CA GLY A 80 3.72 7.28 4.96
C GLY A 80 2.30 6.71 4.96
N ASN A 81 1.56 6.79 3.85
CA ASN A 81 0.19 6.31 3.73
C ASN A 81 0.04 5.02 2.89
N LEU A 82 1.16 4.42 2.47
CA LEU A 82 1.25 3.06 1.96
C LEU A 82 2.13 2.26 2.91
N LEU A 83 1.53 1.33 3.63
CA LEU A 83 2.19 0.52 4.64
C LEU A 83 2.10 -0.97 4.27
N PHE A 84 3.07 -1.75 4.74
CA PHE A 84 3.12 -3.19 4.48
C PHE A 84 2.94 -3.98 5.77
N HIS A 85 1.93 -4.84 5.78
CA HIS A 85 1.74 -5.88 6.78
C HIS A 85 1.88 -7.24 6.10
N MET A 86 3.13 -7.62 5.80
CA MET A 86 3.44 -8.75 4.94
C MET A 86 2.87 -10.06 5.47
N ARG A 87 1.94 -10.66 4.70
CA ARG A 87 1.28 -11.94 4.98
C ARG A 87 1.21 -12.86 3.75
N GLY A 88 1.76 -12.40 2.61
CA GLY A 88 1.69 -13.12 1.34
C GLY A 88 0.27 -13.29 0.79
N LYS A 89 -0.67 -12.46 1.23
CA LYS A 89 -2.06 -12.51 0.79
C LYS A 89 -2.36 -11.39 -0.19
N GLN A 90 -3.10 -11.68 -1.25
CA GLN A 90 -3.68 -10.66 -2.11
C GLN A 90 -4.84 -9.97 -1.37
N ALA A 91 -4.47 -9.13 -0.43
CA ALA A 91 -5.37 -8.41 0.46
C ALA A 91 -4.85 -7.01 0.76
N PHE A 92 -5.80 -6.07 0.83
CA PHE A 92 -5.53 -4.65 1.04
C PHE A 92 -6.55 -4.10 2.04
N THR A 93 -6.07 -3.38 3.04
CA THR A 93 -6.93 -2.65 3.98
C THR A 93 -6.84 -1.16 3.68
N PHE A 94 -7.97 -0.53 3.47
CA PHE A 94 -8.08 0.89 3.16
C PHE A 94 -8.76 1.63 4.30
N PHE A 95 -8.25 2.82 4.59
CA PHE A 95 -8.80 3.74 5.59
C PHE A 95 -9.00 5.12 4.96
N ASP A 96 -10.12 5.74 5.27
CA ASP A 96 -10.39 7.15 5.04
C ASP A 96 -10.29 7.90 6.37
N ARG A 97 -9.20 8.64 6.58
CA ARG A 97 -8.95 9.39 7.82
C ARG A 97 -10.03 10.44 8.06
N LYS A 98 -10.55 11.04 7.00
CA LYS A 98 -11.51 12.13 7.09
C LYS A 98 -12.87 11.68 7.63
N ASN A 99 -13.34 10.53 7.17
CA ASN A 99 -14.66 10.01 7.51
C ASN A 99 -14.63 8.86 8.53
N GLY A 100 -13.43 8.41 8.93
CA GLY A 100 -13.25 7.30 9.87
C GLY A 100 -13.68 5.93 9.32
N LYS A 101 -13.91 5.83 8.00
CA LYS A 101 -14.34 4.59 7.35
C LYS A 101 -13.14 3.72 7.03
N SER A 102 -13.35 2.41 7.07
CA SER A 102 -12.35 1.45 6.66
C SER A 102 -12.98 0.19 6.10
N LEU A 103 -12.23 -0.53 5.27
CA LEU A 103 -12.58 -1.85 4.77
C LEU A 103 -11.32 -2.64 4.41
N ARG A 104 -11.47 -3.96 4.35
CA ARG A 104 -10.44 -4.87 3.86
C ARG A 104 -10.97 -5.65 2.66
N LEU A 105 -10.26 -5.57 1.54
CA LEU A 105 -10.52 -6.36 0.34
C LEU A 105 -9.58 -7.56 0.29
N VAL A 106 -10.14 -8.75 0.06
CA VAL A 106 -9.38 -9.99 -0.11
C VAL A 106 -9.74 -10.60 -1.45
N LEU A 107 -8.75 -10.83 -2.30
CA LEU A 107 -8.96 -11.47 -3.58
C LEU A 107 -9.54 -12.88 -3.38
N LYS A 108 -10.63 -13.18 -4.08
CA LYS A 108 -11.22 -14.52 -4.12
C LYS A 108 -10.37 -15.43 -5.02
N PRO A 109 -10.35 -16.75 -4.76
CA PRO A 109 -9.72 -17.70 -5.67
C PRO A 109 -10.30 -17.56 -7.09
N LYS A 110 -9.42 -17.55 -8.09
CA LYS A 110 -9.82 -17.68 -9.50
C LYS A 110 -10.04 -19.15 -9.86
N PRO A 111 -10.73 -19.45 -10.98
CA PRO A 111 -10.82 -20.82 -11.49
C PRO A 111 -9.42 -21.43 -11.69
N GLU A 112 -9.31 -22.72 -11.41
CA GLU A 112 -8.06 -23.46 -11.57
C GLU A 112 -7.73 -23.72 -13.05
N GLY A 113 -6.47 -24.02 -13.33
CA GLY A 113 -6.01 -24.43 -14.67
C GLY A 113 -5.83 -23.31 -15.68
N MET A 114 -6.11 -22.05 -15.32
CA MET A 114 -5.91 -20.91 -16.21
C MET A 114 -4.44 -20.64 -16.48
N THR A 115 -4.09 -20.47 -17.75
CA THR A 115 -2.81 -19.90 -18.18
C THR A 115 -2.65 -18.46 -17.67
N ARG A 116 -1.44 -17.90 -17.79
CA ARG A 116 -1.18 -16.50 -17.43
C ARG A 116 -2.06 -15.53 -18.24
N GLN A 117 -2.23 -15.79 -19.53
CA GLN A 117 -3.03 -14.96 -20.42
C GLN A 117 -4.53 -15.04 -20.10
N GLU A 118 -5.06 -16.24 -19.86
CA GLU A 118 -6.45 -16.42 -19.45
C GLU A 118 -6.73 -15.78 -18.09
N SER A 119 -5.81 -15.88 -17.13
CA SER A 119 -5.91 -15.22 -15.84
C SER A 119 -5.94 -13.70 -15.98
N PHE A 120 -5.13 -13.13 -16.88
CA PHE A 120 -5.16 -11.70 -17.16
C PHE A 120 -6.51 -11.26 -17.74
N ALA A 121 -6.98 -11.96 -18.78
CA ALA A 121 -8.28 -11.68 -19.38
C ALA A 121 -9.43 -11.82 -18.38
N TYR A 122 -9.40 -12.84 -17.53
CA TYR A 122 -10.36 -13.04 -16.44
C TYR A 122 -10.41 -11.82 -15.50
N TYR A 123 -9.27 -11.37 -14.95
CA TYR A 123 -9.25 -10.22 -14.06
C TYR A 123 -9.64 -8.91 -14.75
N GLN A 124 -9.35 -8.75 -16.04
CA GLN A 124 -9.78 -7.57 -16.80
C GLN A 124 -11.31 -7.52 -16.97
N SER A 125 -11.95 -8.64 -17.23
CA SER A 125 -13.39 -8.74 -17.47
C SER A 125 -14.24 -8.84 -16.20
N CYS A 126 -13.68 -9.39 -15.11
CA CYS A 126 -14.41 -9.65 -13.88
C CYS A 126 -14.81 -8.35 -13.17
N ALA A 127 -16.03 -8.28 -12.65
CA ALA A 127 -16.46 -7.16 -11.83
C ALA A 127 -15.76 -7.17 -10.46
N PRO A 128 -15.46 -6.01 -9.85
CA PRO A 128 -14.75 -5.96 -8.57
C PRO A 128 -15.45 -6.73 -7.44
N GLU A 129 -16.76 -6.70 -7.37
CA GLU A 129 -17.58 -7.43 -6.40
C GLU A 129 -17.46 -8.95 -6.56
N ASP A 130 -17.19 -9.43 -7.76
CA ASP A 130 -16.94 -10.85 -8.02
C ASP A 130 -15.50 -11.23 -7.70
N MET A 131 -14.56 -10.30 -7.82
CA MET A 131 -13.14 -10.52 -7.52
C MET A 131 -12.84 -10.50 -6.03
N PHE A 132 -13.48 -9.62 -5.26
CA PHE A 132 -13.10 -9.40 -3.88
C PHE A 132 -14.17 -9.81 -2.88
N ARG A 133 -13.70 -10.33 -1.74
CA ARG A 133 -14.47 -10.41 -0.51
C ARG A 133 -14.23 -9.12 0.27
N VAL A 134 -15.31 -8.40 0.56
CA VAL A 134 -15.28 -7.24 1.44
C VAL A 134 -15.37 -7.70 2.89
N MET A 135 -14.47 -7.21 3.73
CA MET A 135 -14.39 -7.57 5.15
C MET A 135 -14.17 -6.29 5.97
N GLU A 136 -14.47 -6.37 7.25
CA GLU A 136 -14.06 -5.35 8.21
C GLU A 136 -12.53 -5.27 8.31
N ALA A 137 -12.00 -4.08 8.52
CA ALA A 137 -10.59 -3.89 8.77
C ALA A 137 -10.21 -4.55 10.11
N LYS A 138 -9.20 -5.43 10.07
CA LYS A 138 -8.67 -6.11 11.27
C LYS A 138 -7.57 -5.30 11.95
N LEU A 139 -6.99 -4.36 11.23
CA LEU A 139 -5.93 -3.48 11.68
C LEU A 139 -6.53 -2.13 12.07
N HIS A 140 -5.89 -1.47 13.02
CA HIS A 140 -6.25 -0.10 13.36
C HIS A 140 -5.64 0.87 12.35
N LEU A 141 -6.30 2.03 12.16
CA LEU A 141 -5.75 3.12 11.38
C LEU A 141 -4.40 3.53 11.99
N PRO A 142 -3.30 3.48 11.22
CA PRO A 142 -2.00 3.95 11.70
C PRO A 142 -2.03 5.43 12.05
N GLU A 143 -1.18 5.85 12.98
CA GLU A 143 -0.93 7.28 13.20
C GLU A 143 -0.40 7.94 11.90
N ALA A 144 -0.55 9.25 11.80
CA ALA A 144 0.09 10.01 10.73
C ALA A 144 1.63 9.94 10.87
N ALA A 145 2.33 10.02 9.74
CA ALA A 145 3.78 10.03 9.73
C ALA A 145 4.32 11.19 10.56
N ARG A 146 5.35 10.91 11.36
CA ARG A 146 6.00 11.91 12.21
C ARG A 146 7.35 12.30 11.62
N ILE A 147 7.70 13.56 11.78
CA ILE A 147 9.05 14.03 11.49
C ILE A 147 9.89 13.86 12.75
N PHE A 148 11.06 13.29 12.61
CA PHE A 148 12.01 13.05 13.69
C PHE A 148 13.31 13.80 13.43
N ASP A 149 13.92 14.33 14.50
CA ASP A 149 15.29 14.81 14.44
C ASP A 149 16.25 13.69 14.04
N SER A 150 17.37 14.07 13.45
CA SER A 150 18.41 13.11 13.08
C SER A 150 19.65 13.31 13.95
N TYR A 151 20.31 12.21 14.31
CA TYR A 151 21.53 12.18 15.11
C TYR A 151 22.61 11.38 14.38
N PRO A 152 23.88 11.80 14.46
CA PRO A 152 24.97 10.97 13.96
C PRO A 152 25.08 9.69 14.79
N CYS A 153 25.32 8.56 14.13
CA CYS A 153 25.68 7.32 14.79
C CYS A 153 27.08 7.43 15.40
N ASP A 154 27.25 7.12 16.68
CA ASP A 154 28.53 7.21 17.39
C ASP A 154 29.58 6.18 16.89
N CYS A 155 29.19 5.24 16.02
CA CYS A 155 30.07 4.24 15.44
C CYS A 155 30.47 4.59 13.99
N CYS A 156 29.49 4.71 13.05
CA CYS A 156 29.78 4.96 11.63
C CYS A 156 29.69 6.44 11.24
N GLY A 157 29.15 7.31 12.09
CA GLY A 157 28.98 8.73 11.79
C GLY A 157 27.78 9.08 10.90
N GLU A 158 27.05 8.10 10.37
CA GLU A 158 25.91 8.35 9.49
C GLU A 158 24.73 8.96 10.24
N SER A 159 24.08 9.93 9.60
CA SER A 159 22.89 10.61 10.15
C SER A 159 21.69 9.68 10.13
N THR A 160 21.08 9.46 11.29
CA THR A 160 20.00 8.49 11.50
C THR A 160 18.85 9.15 12.25
N GLY A 161 17.61 8.96 11.77
CA GLY A 161 16.41 9.47 12.45
C GLY A 161 16.30 8.92 13.89
N ALA A 162 15.87 9.78 14.82
CA ALA A 162 15.81 9.47 16.25
C ALA A 162 15.07 8.16 16.59
N ASN A 163 14.00 7.87 15.84
CA ASN A 163 13.20 6.65 16.00
C ASN A 163 13.94 5.36 15.64
N TRP A 164 15.03 5.46 14.87
CA TRP A 164 15.90 4.35 14.45
C TRP A 164 17.21 4.26 15.23
N ILE A 165 17.47 5.18 16.18
CA ILE A 165 18.61 5.13 17.08
C ILE A 165 18.32 4.12 18.20
N ARG A 166 19.35 3.38 18.57
CA ARG A 166 19.41 2.50 19.74
C ARG A 166 20.51 2.99 20.67
N LEU A 167 20.24 2.94 21.98
CA LEU A 167 21.23 3.28 23.00
C LEU A 167 21.87 2.00 23.51
N ALA A 168 23.19 1.86 23.38
CA ALA A 168 23.95 0.75 23.90
C ALA A 168 25.33 1.20 24.37
N GLY A 169 25.73 0.82 25.57
CA GLY A 169 27.02 1.22 26.15
C GLY A 169 27.24 2.74 26.25
N GLY A 170 26.18 3.53 26.42
CA GLY A 170 26.23 4.99 26.42
C GLY A 170 26.35 5.66 25.04
N LYS A 171 26.30 4.88 23.95
CA LYS A 171 26.41 5.33 22.57
C LYS A 171 25.05 5.33 21.89
N LYS A 172 24.86 6.28 20.94
CA LYS A 172 23.74 6.32 20.00
C LYS A 172 24.15 5.56 18.75
N LEU A 173 23.52 4.45 18.47
CA LEU A 173 23.88 3.57 17.35
C LEU A 173 22.71 3.46 16.36
N CYS A 174 23.01 3.49 15.05
CA CYS A 174 22.07 3.10 14.02
C CYS A 174 21.83 1.58 14.05
N LEU A 175 20.83 1.07 13.35
CA LEU A 175 20.49 -0.35 13.38
C LEU A 175 21.61 -1.25 12.84
N ASP A 176 22.42 -0.76 11.88
CA ASP A 176 23.54 -1.52 11.32
C ASP A 176 24.73 -1.65 12.30
N CYS A 177 24.87 -0.69 13.21
CA CYS A 177 25.93 -0.68 14.22
C CYS A 177 25.49 -1.19 15.60
N TYR A 178 24.18 -1.39 15.76
CA TYR A 178 23.60 -1.87 17.01
C TYR A 178 23.53 -3.39 17.02
N GLU A 179 24.18 -4.00 17.99
CA GLU A 179 24.03 -5.42 18.28
C GLU A 179 23.06 -5.61 19.46
N ALA A 180 21.96 -6.33 19.22
CA ALA A 180 21.04 -6.67 20.30
C ALA A 180 21.72 -7.66 21.24
N TYR A 181 21.68 -7.39 22.54
CA TYR A 181 22.07 -8.37 23.52
C TYR A 181 20.92 -9.33 23.77
N ASP A 182 21.07 -10.55 23.29
CA ASP A 182 20.15 -11.65 23.59
C ASP A 182 20.91 -12.75 24.35
N ARG A 183 20.59 -12.93 25.63
CA ARG A 183 21.25 -13.90 26.49
C ARG A 183 20.88 -15.35 26.14
N PHE A 184 19.70 -15.54 25.52
CA PHE A 184 19.11 -16.87 25.34
C PHE A 184 18.96 -17.30 23.91
N ASP A 185 19.25 -16.42 22.95
CA ASP A 185 19.17 -16.70 21.50
C ASP A 185 17.76 -17.19 21.05
N VAL A 186 16.70 -16.61 21.64
CA VAL A 186 15.28 -16.98 21.43
C VAL A 186 14.49 -15.90 20.73
#